data_38dc809aaec43154e890ecc3845385ad
#
_entry.id   38dc809aaec43154e890ecc3845385ad
#
_cell.length_a   1.000
_cell.length_b   1.000
_cell.length_c   1.000
_cell.angle_alpha   90.00
_cell.angle_beta   90.00
_cell.angle_gamma   90.00
#
_symmetry.space_group_name_H-M   'P 1'
#
loop_
_entity.id
_entity.type
_entity.pdbx_description
1 polymer ?
#
loop_
_entity_poly.entity_id
_entity_poly.type
_entity_poly.pdbx_seq_one_letter_code
_entity_poly.pdbx_strand_id
1 'polypeptide(L)'
;MSLNYDVWLENLLDMFSIPYSIDGFSSTKEKIHIYKPHGSIAFHSTKRDRAAYSIPNRNSFDNHKLDEFRYDNKNLDCLNIINALIPPAGDSSRLKQSWSADIRNHIKVLAKTLKKDDSVVICGVSYWHVDRKEIDTYLSEMPSDIKHLVMVNP
;
A
#
# COMPACT_ATOMS: atom_id res chain seq x y z
N MET A 1 4.43 -2.17 6.30
CA MET A 1 3.14 -1.98 5.57
C MET A 1 2.39 -0.80 6.18
N SER A 2 1.75 0.02 5.37
CA SER A 2 0.87 1.11 5.82
C SER A 2 -0.47 1.03 5.09
N LEU A 3 -1.56 1.11 5.83
CA LEU A 3 -2.93 1.17 5.29
C LEU A 3 -3.37 2.63 5.04
N ASN A 4 -2.57 3.60 5.49
CA ASN A 4 -2.86 5.01 5.31
C ASN A 4 -2.53 5.48 3.90
N TYR A 5 -3.33 6.41 3.39
CA TYR A 5 -3.15 7.04 2.07
C TYR A 5 -2.17 8.20 2.07
N ASP A 6 -1.91 8.78 3.26
CA ASP A 6 -1.01 9.90 3.44
C ASP A 6 0.46 9.52 3.19
N VAL A 7 1.32 10.53 3.19
CA VAL A 7 2.77 10.39 3.01
C VAL A 7 3.55 10.78 4.28
N TRP A 8 2.92 10.67 5.44
CA TRP A 8 3.52 11.07 6.71
C TRP A 8 4.76 10.28 7.05
N LEU A 9 4.70 8.96 6.88
CA LEU A 9 5.84 8.08 7.13
C LEU A 9 7.00 8.41 6.19
N GLU A 10 6.71 8.60 4.91
CA GLU A 10 7.68 8.94 3.89
C GLU A 10 8.34 10.28 4.17
N ASN A 11 7.55 11.30 4.50
CA ASN A 11 8.05 12.62 4.86
C ASN A 11 8.92 12.58 6.13
N LEU A 12 8.57 11.76 7.11
CA LEU A 12 9.35 11.57 8.31
C LEU A 12 10.72 10.93 8.00
N LEU A 13 10.73 9.90 7.17
CA LEU A 13 11.96 9.25 6.72
C LEU A 13 12.85 10.21 5.92
N ASP A 14 12.25 11.00 5.03
CA ASP A 14 12.94 12.03 4.25
C ASP A 14 13.56 13.09 5.18
N MET A 15 12.82 13.55 6.21
CA MET A 15 13.31 14.54 7.18
C MET A 15 14.54 14.04 7.95
N PHE A 16 14.59 12.75 8.26
CA PHE A 16 15.76 12.14 8.94
C PHE A 16 16.79 11.59 7.97
N SER A 17 16.64 11.81 6.66
CA SER A 17 17.54 11.29 5.62
C SER A 17 17.70 9.76 5.69
N ILE A 18 16.64 9.05 6.06
CA ILE A 18 16.62 7.59 6.13
C ILE A 18 16.14 7.07 4.77
N PRO A 19 16.99 6.34 4.02
CA PRO A 19 16.62 5.84 2.71
C PRO A 19 15.58 4.72 2.80
N TYR A 20 14.58 4.79 1.93
CA TYR A 20 13.50 3.80 1.82
C TYR A 20 13.12 3.55 0.37
N SER A 21 12.42 2.47 0.13
CA SER A 21 11.79 2.15 -1.15
C SER A 21 10.29 1.98 -1.00
N ILE A 22 9.55 2.33 -2.04
CA ILE A 22 8.11 2.05 -2.14
C ILE A 22 7.93 0.84 -3.06
N ASP A 23 7.22 -0.17 -2.59
CA ASP A 23 7.01 -1.40 -3.35
C ASP A 23 6.40 -1.13 -4.73
N GLY A 24 7.03 -1.71 -5.74
CA GLY A 24 6.65 -1.55 -7.14
C GLY A 24 7.16 -0.28 -7.84
N PHE A 25 7.75 0.70 -7.11
CA PHE A 25 8.15 1.99 -7.70
C PHE A 25 9.65 2.29 -7.63
N SER A 26 10.39 1.61 -6.78
CA SER A 26 11.82 1.85 -6.64
C SER A 26 12.62 0.55 -6.56
N SER A 27 13.90 0.63 -6.93
CA SER A 27 14.80 -0.51 -6.85
C SER A 27 15.05 -0.91 -5.39
N THR A 28 15.02 -2.20 -5.13
CA THR A 28 14.99 -2.86 -3.82
C THR A 28 16.32 -2.88 -3.06
N LYS A 29 17.17 -1.88 -3.20
CA LYS A 29 18.47 -1.85 -2.49
C LYS A 29 18.38 -1.28 -1.08
N GLU A 30 17.28 -0.61 -0.77
CA GLU A 30 17.10 0.04 0.51
C GLU A 30 16.71 -0.97 1.60
N LYS A 31 17.08 -0.67 2.84
CA LYS A 31 16.75 -1.54 3.99
C LYS A 31 15.29 -1.42 4.43
N ILE A 32 14.67 -0.26 4.18
CA ILE A 32 13.27 0.00 4.53
C ILE A 32 12.42 -0.09 3.28
N HIS A 33 11.43 -0.98 3.32
CA HIS A 33 10.45 -1.14 2.25
C HIS A 33 9.06 -0.79 2.76
N ILE A 34 8.39 0.12 2.05
CA ILE A 34 7.03 0.56 2.38
C ILE A 34 6.06 -0.08 1.38
N TYR A 35 5.03 -0.73 1.89
CA TYR A 35 3.96 -1.36 1.13
C TYR A 35 2.65 -0.65 1.46
N LYS A 36 1.95 -0.17 0.44
CA LYS A 36 0.67 0.56 0.56
C LYS A 36 -0.42 -0.13 -0.26
N PRO A 37 -1.04 -1.19 0.27
CA PRO A 37 -2.03 -1.98 -0.47
C PRO A 37 -3.31 -1.21 -0.82
N HIS A 38 -3.61 -0.14 -0.09
CA HIS A 38 -4.74 0.75 -0.38
C HIS A 38 -4.36 1.93 -1.27
N GLY A 39 -3.09 2.01 -1.70
CA GLY A 39 -2.58 3.11 -2.49
C GLY A 39 -2.10 4.30 -1.65
N SER A 40 -1.86 5.40 -2.33
CA SER A 40 -1.37 6.64 -1.74
C SER A 40 -1.79 7.85 -2.56
N ILE A 41 -1.93 8.99 -1.91
CA ILE A 41 -2.08 10.28 -2.59
C ILE A 41 -0.87 10.60 -3.50
N ALA A 42 0.26 9.92 -3.28
CA ALA A 42 1.48 10.04 -4.09
C ALA A 42 1.56 9.05 -5.26
N PHE A 43 0.55 8.19 -5.46
CA PHE A 43 0.52 7.24 -6.59
C PHE A 43 -0.26 7.85 -7.75
N HIS A 44 0.47 8.33 -8.75
CA HIS A 44 -0.08 9.06 -9.88
C HIS A 44 0.01 8.27 -11.17
N SER A 45 -1.05 8.27 -11.98
CA SER A 45 -1.01 7.64 -13.29
C SER A 45 0.03 8.32 -14.20
N THR A 46 0.82 7.50 -14.89
CA THR A 46 1.77 7.96 -15.91
C THR A 46 1.07 8.25 -17.24
N LYS A 47 -0.13 7.71 -17.44
CA LYS A 47 -0.91 7.91 -18.66
C LYS A 47 -1.68 9.22 -18.57
N ARG A 48 -1.44 10.11 -19.52
CA ARG A 48 -2.32 11.23 -19.82
C ARG A 48 -3.49 10.69 -20.65
N ASP A 49 -4.49 10.17 -19.96
CA ASP A 49 -5.63 9.62 -20.68
C ASP A 49 -6.52 10.76 -21.16
N ARG A 50 -6.52 11.00 -22.47
CA ARG A 50 -7.47 11.91 -23.12
C ARG A 50 -8.92 11.42 -22.96
N ALA A 51 -9.10 10.14 -22.68
CA ALA A 51 -10.39 9.52 -22.40
C ALA A 51 -10.95 9.85 -21.01
N ALA A 52 -10.19 10.51 -20.14
CA ALA A 52 -10.68 10.96 -18.83
C ALA A 52 -11.87 11.94 -18.93
N TYR A 53 -12.11 12.52 -20.10
CA TYR A 53 -13.30 13.36 -20.37
C TYR A 53 -14.49 12.57 -20.95
N SER A 54 -14.29 11.34 -21.40
CA SER A 54 -15.39 10.44 -21.73
C SER A 54 -15.74 9.68 -20.46
N ILE A 55 -17.04 9.59 -20.11
CA ILE A 55 -17.48 8.75 -18.97
C ILE A 55 -16.96 7.33 -19.24
N PRO A 56 -15.91 6.90 -18.54
CA PRO A 56 -15.31 5.61 -18.88
C PRO A 56 -16.29 4.51 -18.51
N ASN A 57 -16.40 3.53 -19.37
CA ASN A 57 -17.06 2.29 -19.03
C ASN A 57 -16.43 1.80 -17.70
N ARG A 58 -17.24 1.49 -16.68
CA ARG A 58 -16.81 1.12 -15.32
C ARG A 58 -15.65 0.08 -15.29
N ASN A 59 -15.53 -0.71 -16.34
CA ASN A 59 -14.52 -1.75 -16.49
C ASN A 59 -13.10 -1.23 -16.83
N SER A 60 -12.93 0.03 -17.22
CA SER A 60 -11.61 0.54 -17.60
C SER A 60 -10.75 0.97 -16.41
N PHE A 61 -11.33 1.22 -15.23
CA PHE A 61 -10.57 1.55 -14.03
C PHE A 61 -10.02 0.32 -13.28
N ASP A 62 -10.60 -0.86 -13.50
CA ASP A 62 -10.26 -2.07 -12.76
C ASP A 62 -9.00 -2.78 -13.27
N ASN A 63 -8.43 -2.34 -14.40
CA ASN A 63 -7.35 -3.04 -15.10
C ASN A 63 -6.00 -2.32 -15.09
N HIS A 64 -5.85 -1.23 -14.34
CA HIS A 64 -4.55 -0.56 -14.26
C HIS A 64 -3.54 -1.42 -13.49
N LYS A 65 -2.39 -1.63 -14.10
CA LYS A 65 -1.26 -2.33 -13.48
C LYS A 65 -0.40 -1.35 -12.66
N LEU A 66 0.41 -1.90 -11.76
CA LEU A 66 1.27 -1.09 -10.90
C LEU A 66 2.28 -0.26 -11.70
N ASP A 67 2.81 -0.78 -12.80
CA ASP A 67 3.75 -0.09 -13.71
C ASP A 67 3.15 1.09 -14.48
N GLU A 68 1.83 1.25 -14.45
CA GLU A 68 1.14 2.41 -15.04
C GLU A 68 1.08 3.60 -14.09
N PHE A 69 1.57 3.45 -12.86
CA PHE A 69 1.66 4.51 -11.87
C PHE A 69 3.12 4.88 -11.62
N ARG A 70 3.31 6.07 -11.09
CA ARG A 70 4.58 6.55 -10.52
C ARG A 70 4.35 7.01 -9.08
N TYR A 71 5.37 6.92 -8.29
CA TYR A 71 5.41 7.49 -6.95
C TYR A 71 6.04 8.88 -7.00
N ASP A 72 5.35 9.89 -6.48
CA ASP A 72 5.85 11.25 -6.33
C ASP A 72 5.22 11.92 -5.11
N ASN A 73 5.94 11.94 -3.99
CA ASN A 73 5.48 12.57 -2.74
C ASN A 73 5.83 14.07 -2.64
N LYS A 74 6.56 14.62 -3.62
CA LYS A 74 7.01 16.02 -3.60
C LYS A 74 6.08 16.97 -4.37
N ASN A 75 5.32 16.44 -5.31
CA ASN A 75 4.46 17.21 -6.19
C ASN A 75 2.98 16.88 -5.98
N LEU A 76 2.54 16.84 -4.72
CA LEU A 76 1.16 16.52 -4.35
C LEU A 76 0.15 17.59 -4.80
N ASP A 77 0.61 18.81 -5.03
CA ASP A 77 -0.22 19.94 -5.50
C ASP A 77 -0.56 19.84 -7.00
N CYS A 78 0.08 18.93 -7.73
CA CYS A 78 -0.20 18.71 -9.13
C CYS A 78 -1.57 18.02 -9.29
N LEU A 79 -2.41 18.56 -10.17
CA LEU A 79 -3.66 17.91 -10.54
C LEU A 79 -3.34 16.61 -11.28
N ASN A 80 -3.57 15.49 -10.64
CA ASN A 80 -3.49 14.17 -11.26
C ASN A 80 -4.91 13.66 -11.52
N ILE A 81 -5.15 13.22 -12.75
CA ILE A 81 -6.49 12.80 -13.18
C ILE A 81 -6.87 11.46 -12.54
N ILE A 82 -5.88 10.58 -12.34
CA ILE A 82 -6.08 9.25 -11.75
C ILE A 82 -5.02 9.02 -10.69
N ASN A 83 -5.48 8.75 -9.47
CA ASN A 83 -4.65 8.32 -8.35
C ASN A 83 -4.98 6.88 -7.99
N ALA A 84 -3.97 6.08 -7.65
CA ALA A 84 -4.19 4.74 -7.15
C ALA A 84 -4.60 4.80 -5.68
N LEU A 85 -5.91 4.85 -5.44
CA LEU A 85 -6.52 4.88 -4.11
C LEU A 85 -7.69 3.91 -4.05
N ILE A 86 -7.75 3.12 -3.00
CA ILE A 86 -8.93 2.33 -2.63
C ILE A 86 -9.63 3.07 -1.48
N PRO A 87 -10.76 3.73 -1.74
CA PRO A 87 -11.45 4.46 -0.68
C PRO A 87 -11.91 3.53 0.44
N PRO A 88 -11.97 4.01 1.70
CA PRO A 88 -12.42 3.21 2.85
C PRO A 88 -13.95 3.06 2.82
N ALA A 89 -14.47 2.38 1.80
CA ALA A 89 -15.89 2.19 1.58
C ALA A 89 -16.29 0.73 1.80
N GLY A 90 -16.40 0.31 3.06
CA GLY A 90 -16.80 -1.05 3.39
C GLY A 90 -15.67 -2.06 3.19
N ASP A 91 -15.95 -3.24 2.66
CA ASP A 91 -14.96 -4.28 2.45
C ASP A 91 -13.99 -3.91 1.31
N SER A 92 -12.79 -3.41 1.67
CA SER A 92 -11.73 -3.03 0.72
C SER A 92 -11.32 -4.20 -0.19
N SER A 93 -11.58 -5.44 0.24
CA SER A 93 -11.31 -6.64 -0.55
C SER A 93 -12.25 -6.80 -1.76
N ARG A 94 -13.34 -6.05 -1.82
CA ARG A 94 -14.26 -6.06 -2.97
C ARG A 94 -13.76 -5.24 -4.15
N LEU A 95 -12.89 -4.27 -3.89
CA LEU A 95 -12.28 -3.46 -4.94
C LEU A 95 -11.06 -4.19 -5.49
N LYS A 96 -11.29 -5.02 -6.50
CA LYS A 96 -10.24 -5.79 -7.17
C LYS A 96 -9.52 -4.91 -8.19
N GLN A 97 -8.51 -4.19 -7.73
CA GLN A 97 -7.61 -3.46 -8.63
C GLN A 97 -6.31 -4.25 -8.79
N SER A 98 -5.85 -4.43 -10.02
CA SER A 98 -4.66 -5.26 -10.32
C SER A 98 -3.42 -4.76 -9.58
N TRP A 99 -3.17 -3.44 -9.57
CA TRP A 99 -2.04 -2.85 -8.85
C TRP A 99 -2.06 -3.15 -7.34
N SER A 100 -3.24 -3.10 -6.72
CA SER A 100 -3.40 -3.40 -5.29
C SER A 100 -3.22 -4.89 -5.01
N ALA A 101 -3.69 -5.75 -5.92
CA ALA A 101 -3.50 -7.19 -5.80
C ALA A 101 -2.02 -7.58 -5.84
N ASP A 102 -1.23 -6.93 -6.68
CA ASP A 102 0.22 -7.16 -6.76
C ASP A 102 0.90 -6.79 -5.43
N ILE A 103 0.62 -5.60 -4.87
CA ILE A 103 1.17 -5.18 -3.58
C ILE A 103 0.74 -6.14 -2.45
N ARG A 104 -0.54 -6.53 -2.41
CA ARG A 104 -1.06 -7.49 -1.41
C ARG A 104 -0.38 -8.84 -1.50
N ASN A 105 -0.10 -9.33 -2.70
CA ASN A 105 0.61 -10.58 -2.90
C ASN A 105 2.06 -10.48 -2.40
N HIS A 106 2.75 -9.37 -2.64
CA HIS A 106 4.09 -9.14 -2.10
C HIS A 106 4.09 -9.17 -0.58
N ILE A 107 3.12 -8.49 0.08
CA ILE A 107 3.00 -8.50 1.55
C ILE A 107 2.79 -9.93 2.07
N LYS A 108 1.94 -10.74 1.43
CA LYS A 108 1.72 -12.14 1.83
C LYS A 108 2.99 -12.98 1.72
N VAL A 109 3.74 -12.81 0.62
CA VAL A 109 5.02 -13.51 0.45
C VAL A 109 5.98 -13.12 1.55
N LEU A 110 6.10 -11.83 1.87
CA LEU A 110 6.95 -11.35 2.96
C LEU A 110 6.50 -11.90 4.32
N ALA A 111 5.21 -11.90 4.60
CA ALA A 111 4.68 -12.44 5.85
C ALA A 111 5.13 -13.89 6.07
N LYS A 112 5.13 -14.71 5.02
CA LYS A 112 5.62 -16.11 5.06
C LYS A 112 7.12 -16.24 5.28
N THR A 113 7.90 -15.22 4.93
CA THR A 113 9.37 -15.27 5.06
C THR A 113 9.88 -14.84 6.43
N LEU A 114 8.99 -14.34 7.29
CA LEU A 114 9.33 -13.97 8.66
C LEU A 114 9.89 -15.17 9.43
N LYS A 115 10.85 -14.89 10.29
CA LYS A 115 11.51 -15.89 11.12
C LYS A 115 11.09 -15.75 12.57
N LYS A 116 11.30 -16.80 13.33
CA LYS A 116 10.97 -16.89 14.76
C LYS A 116 11.45 -15.70 15.61
N ASP A 117 12.61 -15.16 15.30
CA ASP A 117 13.24 -14.09 16.06
C ASP A 117 12.97 -12.68 15.45
N ASP A 118 12.18 -12.61 14.38
CA ASP A 118 11.71 -11.34 13.84
C ASP A 118 10.64 -10.74 14.75
N SER A 119 10.55 -9.42 14.76
CA SER A 119 9.54 -8.69 15.52
C SER A 119 8.48 -8.12 14.60
N VAL A 120 7.22 -8.33 14.96
CA VAL A 120 6.08 -7.73 14.28
C VAL A 120 5.47 -6.67 15.19
N VAL A 121 5.37 -5.45 14.69
CA VAL A 121 4.74 -4.34 15.39
C VAL A 121 3.50 -3.91 14.64
N ILE A 122 2.37 -3.93 15.32
CA ILE A 122 1.09 -3.42 14.79
C ILE A 122 0.80 -2.12 15.52
N CYS A 123 0.75 -1.01 14.79
CA CYS A 123 0.60 0.32 15.35
C CYS A 123 -0.61 1.05 14.74
N GLY A 124 -1.46 1.65 15.58
CA GLY A 124 -2.56 2.52 15.16
C GLY A 124 -3.60 1.84 14.26
N VAL A 125 -3.71 0.53 14.33
CA VAL A 125 -4.70 -0.23 13.56
C VAL A 125 -6.00 -0.28 14.35
N SER A 126 -7.00 0.44 13.87
CA SER A 126 -8.37 0.19 14.27
C SER A 126 -8.80 -1.12 13.60
N TYR A 127 -8.91 -2.19 14.39
CA TYR A 127 -9.39 -3.50 13.91
C TYR A 127 -10.89 -3.45 13.61
N TRP A 128 -11.24 -2.48 12.78
CA TRP A 128 -12.60 -2.23 12.34
C TRP A 128 -12.94 -3.13 11.15
N HIS A 129 -14.22 -3.39 10.94
CA HIS A 129 -14.73 -4.33 9.94
C HIS A 129 -14.22 -4.08 8.50
N VAL A 130 -13.77 -2.87 8.18
CA VAL A 130 -13.31 -2.51 6.82
C VAL A 130 -12.02 -3.23 6.43
N ASP A 131 -11.02 -3.25 7.30
CA ASP A 131 -9.70 -3.78 7.00
C ASP A 131 -9.43 -5.13 7.70
N ARG A 132 -10.37 -5.57 8.54
CA ARG A 132 -10.23 -6.77 9.35
C ARG A 132 -9.80 -7.99 8.54
N LYS A 133 -10.51 -8.27 7.44
CA LYS A 133 -10.23 -9.44 6.61
C LYS A 133 -8.85 -9.40 5.97
N GLU A 134 -8.37 -8.21 5.62
CA GLU A 134 -7.05 -8.02 5.04
C GLU A 134 -5.97 -8.23 6.11
N ILE A 135 -6.15 -7.64 7.30
CA ILE A 135 -5.25 -7.82 8.44
C ILE A 135 -5.20 -9.30 8.84
N ASP A 136 -6.35 -9.96 9.00
CA ASP A 136 -6.44 -11.39 9.32
C ASP A 136 -5.70 -12.24 8.29
N THR A 137 -5.81 -11.88 7.01
CA THR A 137 -5.09 -12.58 5.95
C THR A 137 -3.58 -12.48 6.13
N TYR A 138 -3.05 -11.30 6.43
CA TYR A 138 -1.60 -11.15 6.62
C TYR A 138 -1.12 -11.84 7.90
N LEU A 139 -1.87 -11.74 8.99
CA LEU A 139 -1.53 -12.43 10.25
C LEU A 139 -1.56 -13.95 10.09
N SER A 140 -2.53 -14.49 9.34
CA SER A 140 -2.64 -15.94 9.11
C SER A 140 -1.53 -16.52 8.22
N GLU A 141 -0.87 -15.67 7.42
CA GLU A 141 0.27 -16.08 6.58
C GLU A 141 1.61 -16.06 7.33
N MET A 142 1.65 -15.46 8.53
CA MET A 142 2.87 -15.43 9.35
C MET A 142 3.13 -16.79 9.99
N PRO A 143 4.42 -17.17 10.19
CA PRO A 143 4.77 -18.36 10.95
C PRO A 143 4.21 -18.32 12.38
N SER A 144 3.68 -19.44 12.85
CA SER A 144 3.06 -19.54 14.18
C SER A 144 4.05 -19.48 15.35
N ASP A 145 5.34 -19.55 15.07
CA ASP A 145 6.42 -19.53 16.06
C ASP A 145 7.09 -18.16 16.25
N ILE A 146 6.52 -17.09 15.65
CA ILE A 146 6.99 -15.72 15.89
C ILE A 146 6.83 -15.38 17.37
N LYS A 147 7.93 -14.96 18.00
CA LYS A 147 8.00 -14.69 19.44
C LYS A 147 7.61 -13.27 19.82
N HIS A 148 7.80 -12.32 18.93
CA HIS A 148 7.68 -10.90 19.24
C HIS A 148 6.58 -10.26 18.40
N LEU A 149 5.38 -10.24 18.96
CA LEU A 149 4.23 -9.49 18.43
C LEU A 149 3.88 -8.36 19.39
N VAL A 150 4.01 -7.13 18.94
CA VAL A 150 3.74 -5.93 19.75
C VAL A 150 2.56 -5.18 19.14
N MET A 151 1.56 -4.86 19.95
CA MET A 151 0.45 -4.00 19.55
C MET A 151 0.57 -2.65 20.25
N VAL A 152 0.64 -1.59 19.47
CA VAL A 152 0.64 -0.20 19.92
C VAL A 152 -0.67 0.43 19.46
N ASN A 153 -1.60 0.60 20.38
CA ASN A 153 -2.88 1.25 20.09
C ASN A 153 -3.00 2.48 21.00
N PRO A 154 -3.14 3.70 20.44
CA PRO A 154 -3.28 4.93 21.24
C PRO A 154 -4.61 4.98 21.98
#